data_f3066f223583f4b10463a98c352f4708
#
_entry.id   f3066f223583f4b10463a98c352f4708
#
_cell.length_a   1.000
_cell.length_b   1.000
_cell.length_c   1.000
_cell.angle_alpha   90.00
_cell.angle_beta   90.00
_cell.angle_gamma   90.00
#
_symmetry.space_group_name_H-M   'P 1'
#
loop_
_entity.id
_entity.type
_entity.pdbx_description
1 polymer ?
#
loop_
_entity_poly.entity_id
_entity_poly.type
_entity_poly.pdbx_seq_one_letter_code
_entity_poly.pdbx_strand_id
1 'polypeptide(L)'
;MKKFFTQPIGQLARQNCIGFIGCNLYLIGNGFGLYEGPEGINRIFNFAWAFTLLGIILGGYYLIEDQVPDYWKMATGILGAVIILGTLIEISFPEFRENGFAGMYFLWAFNTLTFALATRGTGVFRPVYEYLSIFAFTFILIGSGAQLFFDYTPPESIQPLFGIGWIAMIIGLGVGNYVAWGDKLSATTD
;
A
#
# COMPACT_ATOMS: atom_id res chain seq x y z
N MET A 1 1.25 3.41 -30.07
CA MET A 1 0.97 2.24 -29.22
C MET A 1 0.80 2.57 -27.74
N LYS A 2 1.64 3.43 -27.11
CA LYS A 2 1.49 3.78 -25.69
C LYS A 2 0.09 4.33 -25.31
N LYS A 3 -0.52 5.22 -26.10
CA LYS A 3 -1.86 5.79 -25.82
C LYS A 3 -2.99 4.74 -25.75
N PHE A 4 -2.92 3.69 -26.56
CA PHE A 4 -3.98 2.68 -26.67
C PHE A 4 -4.11 1.82 -25.40
N PHE A 5 -3.01 1.55 -24.70
CA PHE A 5 -3.00 0.76 -23.47
C PHE A 5 -3.15 1.59 -22.18
N THR A 6 -2.90 2.90 -22.25
CA THR A 6 -2.94 3.76 -21.05
C THR A 6 -4.35 3.88 -20.47
N GLN A 7 -5.39 3.98 -21.33
CA GLN A 7 -6.77 4.13 -20.85
C GLN A 7 -7.30 2.90 -20.10
N PRO A 8 -7.26 1.66 -20.64
CA PRO A 8 -7.76 0.50 -19.93
C PRO A 8 -6.94 0.20 -18.65
N ILE A 9 -5.62 0.37 -18.70
CA ILE A 9 -4.76 0.18 -17.51
C ILE A 9 -5.08 1.23 -16.44
N GLY A 10 -5.24 2.50 -16.83
CA GLY A 10 -5.55 3.57 -15.89
C GLY A 10 -6.93 3.41 -15.23
N GLN A 11 -7.94 2.96 -15.99
CA GLN A 11 -9.25 2.66 -15.42
C GLN A 11 -9.19 1.50 -14.43
N LEU A 12 -8.48 0.41 -14.78
CA LEU A 12 -8.28 -0.73 -13.90
C LEU A 12 -7.53 -0.32 -12.63
N ALA A 13 -6.47 0.49 -12.77
CA ALA A 13 -5.70 0.99 -11.64
C ALA A 13 -6.57 1.84 -10.68
N ARG A 14 -7.45 2.71 -11.22
CA ARG A 14 -8.39 3.48 -10.39
C ARG A 14 -9.40 2.60 -9.66
N GLN A 15 -9.96 1.59 -10.33
CA GLN A 15 -10.86 0.62 -9.68
C GLN A 15 -10.13 -0.14 -8.56
N ASN A 16 -8.87 -0.51 -8.81
CA ASN A 16 -8.04 -1.15 -7.81
C ASN A 16 -7.75 -0.26 -6.60
N CYS A 17 -7.58 1.06 -6.79
CA CYS A 17 -7.44 2.00 -5.67
C CYS A 17 -8.71 2.04 -4.81
N ILE A 18 -9.91 2.02 -5.41
CA ILE A 18 -11.17 1.94 -4.67
C ILE A 18 -11.23 0.63 -3.86
N GLY A 19 -10.86 -0.50 -4.47
CA GLY A 19 -10.79 -1.79 -3.80
C GLY A 19 -9.83 -1.75 -2.60
N PHE A 20 -8.65 -1.19 -2.77
CA PHE A 20 -7.67 -1.02 -1.69
C PHE A 20 -8.21 -0.18 -0.53
N ILE A 21 -8.82 0.97 -0.83
CA ILE A 21 -9.44 1.83 0.19
C ILE A 21 -10.54 1.06 0.94
N GLY A 22 -11.44 0.40 0.22
CA GLY A 22 -12.54 -0.38 0.82
C GLY A 22 -12.05 -1.52 1.70
N CYS A 23 -11.07 -2.30 1.24
CA CYS A 23 -10.46 -3.38 2.03
C CYS A 23 -9.81 -2.86 3.32
N ASN A 24 -9.06 -1.75 3.23
CA ASN A 24 -8.42 -1.16 4.41
C ASN A 24 -9.44 -0.61 5.40
N LEU A 25 -10.49 0.07 4.94
CA LEU A 25 -11.56 0.57 5.82
C LEU A 25 -12.26 -0.59 6.54
N TYR A 26 -12.53 -1.70 5.83
CA TYR A 26 -13.09 -2.90 6.45
C TYR A 26 -12.16 -3.47 7.52
N LEU A 27 -10.87 -3.71 7.19
CA LEU A 27 -9.91 -4.30 8.11
C LEU A 27 -9.65 -3.43 9.33
N ILE A 28 -9.57 -2.10 9.16
CA ILE A 28 -9.44 -1.14 10.25
C ILE A 28 -10.68 -1.19 11.15
N GLY A 29 -11.88 -1.14 10.60
CA GLY A 29 -13.11 -1.20 11.37
C GLY A 29 -13.20 -2.48 12.23
N ASN A 30 -12.83 -3.63 11.65
CA ASN A 30 -12.76 -4.89 12.38
C ASN A 30 -11.64 -4.87 13.44
N GLY A 31 -10.46 -4.35 13.11
CA GLY A 31 -9.32 -4.25 14.04
C GLY A 31 -9.57 -3.32 15.23
N PHE A 32 -10.37 -2.26 15.05
CA PHE A 32 -10.80 -1.36 16.12
C PHE A 32 -12.06 -1.85 16.87
N GLY A 33 -12.56 -3.06 16.56
CA GLY A 33 -13.73 -3.62 17.24
C GLY A 33 -15.04 -2.88 16.95
N LEU A 34 -15.11 -2.09 15.85
CA LEU A 34 -16.35 -1.44 15.45
C LEU A 34 -17.42 -2.46 15.01
N TYR A 35 -16.98 -3.62 14.57
CA TYR A 35 -17.80 -4.79 14.28
C TYR A 35 -16.91 -6.04 14.27
N GLU A 36 -17.50 -7.20 14.54
CA GLU A 36 -16.86 -8.49 14.40
C GLU A 36 -17.30 -9.14 13.09
N GLY A 37 -16.41 -9.15 12.10
CA GLY A 37 -16.66 -9.82 10.83
C GLY A 37 -16.51 -11.34 10.97
N PRO A 38 -17.36 -12.15 10.31
CA PRO A 38 -17.16 -13.59 10.21
C PRO A 38 -15.76 -13.94 9.69
N GLU A 39 -15.11 -14.96 10.25
CA GLU A 39 -13.73 -15.34 9.89
C GLU A 39 -13.52 -15.52 8.37
N GLY A 40 -14.46 -16.18 7.70
CA GLY A 40 -14.39 -16.36 6.24
C GLY A 40 -14.41 -15.04 5.47
N ILE A 41 -15.19 -14.06 5.91
CA ILE A 41 -15.23 -12.71 5.30
C ILE A 41 -13.91 -12.00 5.57
N ASN A 42 -13.37 -12.06 6.78
CA ASN A 42 -12.08 -11.46 7.12
C ASN A 42 -10.95 -12.03 6.25
N ARG A 43 -10.95 -13.34 5.99
CA ARG A 43 -9.99 -13.96 5.06
C ARG A 43 -10.13 -13.42 3.64
N ILE A 44 -11.34 -13.30 3.11
CA ILE A 44 -11.58 -12.72 1.78
C ILE A 44 -11.03 -11.30 1.68
N PHE A 45 -11.30 -10.45 2.69
CA PHE A 45 -10.78 -9.08 2.69
C PHE A 45 -9.25 -9.01 2.80
N ASN A 46 -8.62 -9.90 3.56
CA ASN A 46 -7.16 -9.99 3.62
C ASN A 46 -6.55 -10.39 2.27
N PHE A 47 -7.12 -11.38 1.58
CA PHE A 47 -6.70 -11.73 0.21
C PHE A 47 -6.91 -10.58 -0.77
N ALA A 48 -8.10 -9.97 -0.76
CA ALA A 48 -8.41 -8.83 -1.61
C ALA A 48 -7.46 -7.65 -1.35
N TRP A 49 -7.09 -7.41 -0.10
CA TRP A 49 -6.11 -6.39 0.28
C TRP A 49 -4.75 -6.65 -0.36
N ALA A 50 -4.22 -7.87 -0.30
CA ALA A 50 -2.94 -8.23 -0.90
C ALA A 50 -2.94 -7.98 -2.42
N PHE A 51 -4.01 -8.39 -3.12
CA PHE A 51 -4.14 -8.17 -4.57
C PHE A 51 -4.30 -6.69 -4.93
N THR A 52 -5.07 -5.94 -4.15
CA THR A 52 -5.25 -4.51 -4.41
C THR A 52 -3.99 -3.71 -4.11
N LEU A 53 -3.18 -4.12 -3.12
CA LEU A 53 -1.86 -3.56 -2.86
C LEU A 53 -0.92 -3.78 -4.06
N LEU A 54 -0.88 -5.00 -4.63
CA LEU A 54 -0.13 -5.28 -5.85
C LEU A 54 -0.54 -4.34 -6.99
N GLY A 55 -1.84 -4.21 -7.20
CA GLY A 55 -2.37 -3.34 -8.24
C GLY A 55 -2.00 -1.86 -8.04
N ILE A 56 -1.94 -1.36 -6.81
CA ILE A 56 -1.45 -0.01 -6.51
C ILE A 56 0.03 0.14 -6.81
N ILE A 57 0.86 -0.82 -6.41
CA ILE A 57 2.29 -0.82 -6.69
C ILE A 57 2.53 -0.82 -8.20
N LEU A 58 1.93 -1.75 -8.94
CA LEU A 58 2.07 -1.84 -10.39
C LEU A 58 1.51 -0.60 -11.09
N GLY A 59 0.34 -0.11 -10.68
CA GLY A 59 -0.24 1.12 -11.19
C GLY A 59 0.66 2.33 -10.93
N GLY A 60 1.24 2.43 -9.75
CA GLY A 60 2.20 3.47 -9.39
C GLY A 60 3.42 3.48 -10.32
N TYR A 61 3.94 2.31 -10.70
CA TYR A 61 5.05 2.22 -11.64
C TYR A 61 4.72 2.79 -13.01
N TYR A 62 3.51 2.51 -13.51
CA TYR A 62 3.05 3.10 -14.78
C TYR A 62 2.92 4.63 -14.71
N LEU A 63 2.57 5.17 -13.54
CA LEU A 63 2.50 6.62 -13.36
C LEU A 63 3.86 7.30 -13.48
N ILE A 64 4.92 6.65 -12.99
CA ILE A 64 6.29 7.20 -12.91
C ILE A 64 7.25 6.59 -13.95
N GLU A 65 6.72 5.88 -14.97
CA GLU A 65 7.50 5.10 -15.94
C GLU A 65 8.69 5.87 -16.54
N ASP A 66 8.49 7.16 -16.82
CA ASP A 66 9.51 8.01 -17.48
C ASP A 66 10.40 8.78 -16.48
N GLN A 67 10.18 8.65 -15.15
CA GLN A 67 10.82 9.47 -14.14
C GLN A 67 11.79 8.71 -13.23
N VAL A 68 11.76 7.37 -13.28
CA VAL A 68 12.55 6.50 -12.40
C VAL A 68 13.34 5.52 -13.26
N PRO A 69 14.62 5.27 -12.94
CA PRO A 69 15.45 4.30 -13.66
C PRO A 69 14.84 2.89 -13.66
N ASP A 70 15.01 2.16 -14.78
CA ASP A 70 14.39 0.84 -14.96
C ASP A 70 14.86 -0.19 -13.93
N TYR A 71 16.15 -0.15 -13.54
CA TYR A 71 16.67 -1.04 -12.49
C TYR A 71 15.96 -0.84 -11.15
N TRP A 72 15.56 0.38 -10.85
CA TRP A 72 14.85 0.72 -9.63
C TRP A 72 13.41 0.18 -9.65
N LYS A 73 12.72 0.37 -10.77
CA LYS A 73 11.37 -0.21 -11.00
C LYS A 73 11.41 -1.73 -10.86
N MET A 74 12.40 -2.37 -11.46
CA MET A 74 12.56 -3.83 -11.41
C MET A 74 12.83 -4.31 -9.97
N ALA A 75 13.74 -3.67 -9.25
CA ALA A 75 14.05 -4.02 -7.86
C ALA A 75 12.82 -3.89 -6.95
N THR A 76 12.06 -2.78 -7.08
CA THR A 76 10.85 -2.55 -6.28
C THR A 76 9.73 -3.51 -6.70
N GLY A 77 9.62 -3.84 -8.00
CA GLY A 77 8.67 -4.83 -8.49
C GLY A 77 8.93 -6.22 -7.93
N ILE A 78 10.19 -6.67 -7.91
CA ILE A 78 10.59 -7.95 -7.33
C ILE A 78 10.30 -7.96 -5.84
N LEU A 79 10.70 -6.92 -5.11
CA LEU A 79 10.43 -6.81 -3.68
C LEU A 79 8.93 -6.80 -3.38
N GLY A 80 8.15 -6.06 -4.16
CA GLY A 80 6.69 -6.06 -4.08
C GLY A 80 6.08 -7.45 -4.28
N ALA A 81 6.55 -8.20 -5.26
CA ALA A 81 6.11 -9.57 -5.50
C ALA A 81 6.44 -10.51 -4.32
N VAL A 82 7.65 -10.40 -3.76
CA VAL A 82 8.07 -11.18 -2.58
C VAL A 82 7.17 -10.85 -1.38
N ILE A 83 6.89 -9.58 -1.13
CA ILE A 83 6.01 -9.14 -0.04
C ILE A 83 4.61 -9.73 -0.20
N ILE A 84 4.05 -9.68 -1.41
CA ILE A 84 2.71 -10.21 -1.66
C ILE A 84 2.66 -11.72 -1.48
N LEU A 85 3.64 -12.45 -2.01
CA LEU A 85 3.73 -13.89 -1.81
C LEU A 85 3.85 -14.24 -0.32
N GLY A 86 4.69 -13.53 0.45
CA GLY A 86 4.80 -13.69 1.89
C GLY A 86 3.47 -13.43 2.60
N THR A 87 2.80 -12.33 2.26
CA THR A 87 1.48 -12.00 2.83
C THR A 87 0.43 -13.07 2.51
N LEU A 88 0.41 -13.60 1.29
CA LEU A 88 -0.49 -14.69 0.91
C LEU A 88 -0.20 -15.98 1.69
N ILE A 89 1.07 -16.29 1.92
CA ILE A 89 1.49 -17.45 2.73
C ILE A 89 1.00 -17.27 4.17
N GLU A 90 1.23 -16.11 4.79
CA GLU A 90 0.79 -15.82 6.17
C GLU A 90 -0.75 -15.89 6.33
N ILE A 91 -1.50 -15.42 5.32
CA ILE A 91 -2.96 -15.50 5.34
C ILE A 91 -3.43 -16.95 5.20
N SER A 92 -2.73 -17.77 4.38
CA SER A 92 -3.08 -19.15 4.10
C SER A 92 -2.69 -20.11 5.24
N PHE A 93 -1.61 -19.81 5.93
CA PHE A 93 -1.00 -20.64 6.98
C PHE A 93 -0.81 -19.82 8.25
N PRO A 94 -1.83 -19.77 9.13
CA PRO A 94 -1.82 -18.95 10.34
C PRO A 94 -0.63 -19.18 11.28
N GLU A 95 -0.05 -20.39 11.26
CA GLU A 95 1.14 -20.76 12.05
C GLU A 95 2.40 -19.95 11.70
N PHE A 96 2.47 -19.38 10.48
CA PHE A 96 3.56 -18.47 10.10
C PHE A 96 3.33 -17.02 10.56
N ARG A 97 2.12 -16.71 11.03
CA ARG A 97 1.71 -15.34 11.37
C ARG A 97 2.45 -14.77 12.58
N GLU A 98 2.76 -15.60 13.59
CA GLU A 98 3.36 -15.15 14.85
C GLU A 98 4.76 -14.57 14.67
N ASN A 99 5.54 -15.08 13.70
CA ASN A 99 6.94 -14.69 13.49
C ASN A 99 7.17 -13.88 12.20
N GLY A 100 6.28 -13.92 11.23
CA GLY A 100 6.47 -13.34 9.90
C GLY A 100 5.90 -11.94 9.72
N PHE A 101 4.85 -11.61 10.45
CA PHE A 101 4.01 -10.44 10.18
C PHE A 101 4.77 -9.10 10.30
N ALA A 102 5.58 -8.93 11.35
CA ALA A 102 6.37 -7.72 11.53
C ALA A 102 7.42 -7.54 10.43
N GLY A 103 8.05 -8.63 9.98
CA GLY A 103 9.02 -8.62 8.88
C GLY A 103 8.39 -8.21 7.56
N MET A 104 7.20 -8.72 7.24
CA MET A 104 6.48 -8.36 6.01
C MET A 104 6.03 -6.91 6.02
N TYR A 105 5.52 -6.40 7.14
CA TYR A 105 5.20 -4.97 7.27
C TYR A 105 6.42 -4.08 7.16
N PHE A 106 7.54 -4.49 7.73
CA PHE A 106 8.80 -3.76 7.62
C PHE A 106 9.26 -3.65 6.16
N LEU A 107 9.30 -4.77 5.43
CA LEU A 107 9.69 -4.79 4.02
C LEU A 107 8.72 -3.98 3.15
N TRP A 108 7.42 -4.11 3.41
CA TRP A 108 6.41 -3.35 2.69
C TRP A 108 6.53 -1.84 2.95
N ALA A 109 6.66 -1.43 4.20
CA ALA A 109 6.83 -0.03 4.56
C ALA A 109 8.12 0.55 3.96
N PHE A 110 9.21 -0.21 3.99
CA PHE A 110 10.48 0.18 3.38
C PHE A 110 10.33 0.38 1.87
N ASN A 111 9.72 -0.57 1.17
CA ASN A 111 9.50 -0.50 -0.28
C ASN A 111 8.63 0.70 -0.66
N THR A 112 7.51 0.90 0.05
CA THR A 112 6.58 1.98 -0.27
C THR A 112 7.11 3.35 0.14
N LEU A 113 7.87 3.43 1.23
CA LEU A 113 8.56 4.66 1.62
C LEU A 113 9.60 5.07 0.58
N THR A 114 10.41 4.13 0.09
CA THR A 114 11.39 4.43 -0.97
C THR A 114 10.70 4.88 -2.26
N PHE A 115 9.55 4.28 -2.62
CA PHE A 115 8.72 4.73 -3.72
C PHE A 115 8.19 6.15 -3.51
N ALA A 116 7.63 6.46 -2.33
CA ALA A 116 7.11 7.78 -2.02
C ALA A 116 8.21 8.87 -2.03
N LEU A 117 9.41 8.53 -1.55
CA LEU A 117 10.56 9.44 -1.59
C LEU A 117 11.06 9.66 -3.02
N ALA A 118 11.09 8.62 -3.86
CA ALA A 118 11.54 8.72 -5.25
C ALA A 118 10.56 9.54 -6.12
N THR A 119 9.28 9.51 -5.79
CA THR A 119 8.24 10.27 -6.52
C THR A 119 8.06 11.69 -6.02
N ARG A 120 8.67 12.02 -4.87
CA ARG A 120 8.54 13.35 -4.26
C ARG A 120 9.03 14.45 -5.21
N GLY A 121 8.17 15.46 -5.40
CA GLY A 121 8.51 16.64 -6.21
C GLY A 121 8.51 16.38 -7.72
N THR A 122 8.14 15.19 -8.19
CA THR A 122 8.04 14.88 -9.62
C THR A 122 6.78 15.47 -10.26
N GLY A 123 5.81 15.92 -9.45
CA GLY A 123 4.52 16.42 -9.91
C GLY A 123 3.52 15.32 -10.30
N VAL A 124 3.88 14.04 -10.17
CA VAL A 124 2.97 12.91 -10.40
C VAL A 124 1.90 12.85 -9.33
N PHE A 125 2.29 13.05 -8.08
CA PHE A 125 1.38 13.11 -6.95
C PHE A 125 1.26 14.55 -6.44
N ARG A 126 0.08 14.91 -5.93
CA ARG A 126 -0.09 16.19 -5.25
C ARG A 126 0.66 16.17 -3.92
N PRO A 127 1.30 17.27 -3.50
CA PRO A 127 2.16 17.31 -2.31
C PRO A 127 1.53 16.73 -1.04
N VAL A 128 0.22 16.95 -0.84
CA VAL A 128 -0.49 16.42 0.34
C VAL A 128 -0.44 14.89 0.39
N TYR A 129 -0.58 14.20 -0.75
CA TYR A 129 -0.54 12.74 -0.80
C TYR A 129 0.89 12.21 -0.65
N GLU A 130 1.88 12.93 -1.20
CA GLU A 130 3.30 12.59 -0.99
C GLU A 130 3.66 12.62 0.49
N TYR A 131 3.33 13.71 1.19
CA TYR A 131 3.63 13.85 2.62
C TYR A 131 2.88 12.84 3.48
N LEU A 132 1.60 12.57 3.19
CA LEU A 132 0.83 11.57 3.93
C LEU A 132 1.40 10.16 3.72
N SER A 133 1.83 9.80 2.51
CA SER A 133 2.48 8.52 2.23
C SER A 133 3.81 8.40 2.97
N ILE A 134 4.67 9.42 2.90
CA ILE A 134 5.96 9.44 3.61
C ILE A 134 5.74 9.30 5.11
N PHE A 135 4.82 10.07 5.69
CA PHE A 135 4.48 9.99 7.10
C PHE A 135 4.02 8.59 7.49
N ALA A 136 3.03 8.04 6.78
CA ALA A 136 2.45 6.74 7.07
C ALA A 136 3.50 5.62 7.03
N PHE A 137 4.30 5.57 5.95
CA PHE A 137 5.28 4.50 5.79
C PHE A 137 6.49 4.65 6.69
N THR A 138 6.90 5.87 7.04
CA THR A 138 7.90 6.09 8.08
C THR A 138 7.41 5.57 9.43
N PHE A 139 6.16 5.85 9.77
CA PHE A 139 5.55 5.41 11.02
C PHE A 139 5.43 3.88 11.09
N ILE A 140 4.93 3.25 10.02
CA ILE A 140 4.82 1.78 9.93
C ILE A 140 6.21 1.13 9.96
N LEU A 141 7.20 1.70 9.27
CA LEU A 141 8.57 1.20 9.26
C LEU A 141 9.21 1.20 10.64
N ILE A 142 9.05 2.30 11.39
CA ILE A 142 9.55 2.41 12.77
C ILE A 142 8.85 1.40 13.68
N GLY A 143 7.53 1.30 13.61
CA GLY A 143 6.75 0.39 14.44
C GLY A 143 7.07 -1.09 14.18
N SER A 144 7.07 -1.48 12.91
CA SER A 144 7.40 -2.86 12.53
C SER A 144 8.87 -3.19 12.77
N GLY A 145 9.79 -2.24 12.57
CA GLY A 145 11.21 -2.40 12.90
C GLY A 145 11.44 -2.55 14.40
N ALA A 146 10.75 -1.77 15.22
CA ALA A 146 10.84 -1.90 16.68
C ALA A 146 10.37 -3.29 17.15
N GLN A 147 9.28 -3.80 16.59
CA GLN A 147 8.81 -5.14 16.88
C GLN A 147 9.79 -6.22 16.38
N LEU A 148 10.29 -6.09 15.15
CA LEU A 148 11.15 -7.10 14.52
C LEU A 148 12.53 -7.21 15.16
N PHE A 149 13.17 -6.07 15.51
CA PHE A 149 14.58 -6.05 15.96
C PHE A 149 14.72 -5.96 17.48
N PHE A 150 13.69 -5.48 18.18
CA PHE A 150 13.75 -5.22 19.63
C PHE A 150 12.67 -5.93 20.42
N ASP A 151 11.84 -6.75 19.76
CA ASP A 151 10.68 -7.45 20.34
C ASP A 151 9.77 -6.49 21.14
N TYR A 152 9.69 -5.24 20.65
CA TYR A 152 8.91 -4.19 21.29
C TYR A 152 7.45 -4.26 20.87
N THR A 153 6.58 -4.55 21.84
CA THR A 153 5.13 -4.46 21.65
C THR A 153 4.63 -3.10 22.14
N PRO A 154 4.03 -2.28 21.26
CA PRO A 154 3.53 -0.97 21.65
C PRO A 154 2.47 -1.08 22.76
N PRO A 155 2.54 -0.24 23.82
CA PRO A 155 1.50 -0.21 24.84
C PRO A 155 0.15 0.22 24.24
N GLU A 156 -0.95 -0.24 24.85
CA GLU A 156 -2.32 0.05 24.38
C GLU A 156 -2.60 1.55 24.24
N SER A 157 -1.99 2.38 25.07
CA SER A 157 -2.16 3.84 25.04
C SER A 157 -1.70 4.49 23.74
N ILE A 158 -0.79 3.87 22.98
CA ILE A 158 -0.32 4.39 21.68
C ILE A 158 -0.92 3.68 20.46
N GLN A 159 -1.71 2.62 20.67
CA GLN A 159 -2.39 1.91 19.57
C GLN A 159 -3.24 2.83 18.69
N PRO A 160 -3.98 3.85 19.20
CA PRO A 160 -4.71 4.78 18.35
C PRO A 160 -3.83 5.53 17.33
N LEU A 161 -2.53 5.73 17.64
CA LEU A 161 -1.60 6.37 16.72
C LEU A 161 -1.36 5.50 15.46
N PHE A 162 -1.41 4.19 15.60
CA PHE A 162 -1.34 3.28 14.45
C PHE A 162 -2.53 3.47 13.52
N GLY A 163 -3.74 3.72 14.07
CA GLY A 163 -4.92 4.06 13.28
C GLY A 163 -4.71 5.32 12.43
N ILE A 164 -4.06 6.35 12.99
CA ILE A 164 -3.72 7.58 12.25
C ILE A 164 -2.76 7.26 11.10
N GLY A 165 -1.73 6.44 11.34
CA GLY A 165 -0.80 5.97 10.31
C GLY A 165 -1.52 5.21 9.18
N TRP A 166 -2.45 4.33 9.52
CA TRP A 166 -3.25 3.59 8.54
C TRP A 166 -4.17 4.51 7.73
N ILE A 167 -4.84 5.46 8.36
CA ILE A 167 -5.66 6.46 7.65
C ILE A 167 -4.81 7.31 6.71
N ALA A 168 -3.64 7.76 7.19
CA ALA A 168 -2.70 8.52 6.35
C ALA A 168 -2.23 7.69 5.15
N MET A 169 -2.01 6.38 5.31
CA MET A 169 -1.67 5.46 4.22
C MET A 169 -2.83 5.33 3.21
N ILE A 170 -4.05 5.15 3.67
CA ILE A 170 -5.22 5.05 2.78
C ILE A 170 -5.35 6.31 1.94
N ILE A 171 -5.22 7.48 2.54
CA ILE A 171 -5.33 8.76 1.84
C ILE A 171 -4.10 8.98 0.95
N GLY A 172 -2.91 8.84 1.47
CA GLY A 172 -1.67 9.09 0.71
C GLY A 172 -1.51 8.14 -0.47
N LEU A 173 -1.54 6.84 -0.21
CA LEU A 173 -1.32 5.82 -1.23
C LEU A 173 -2.59 5.54 -2.06
N GLY A 174 -3.72 5.27 -1.41
CA GLY A 174 -4.96 4.88 -2.09
C GLY A 174 -5.58 6.02 -2.85
N VAL A 175 -5.92 7.12 -2.16
CA VAL A 175 -6.53 8.31 -2.81
C VAL A 175 -5.53 9.02 -3.70
N GLY A 176 -4.26 9.13 -3.29
CA GLY A 176 -3.21 9.75 -4.08
C GLY A 176 -3.04 9.09 -5.46
N ASN A 177 -2.94 7.76 -5.52
CA ASN A 177 -2.88 7.03 -6.79
C ASN A 177 -4.17 7.19 -7.61
N TYR A 178 -5.34 7.13 -6.97
CA TYR A 178 -6.62 7.32 -7.66
C TYR A 178 -6.70 8.68 -8.36
N VAL A 179 -6.26 9.75 -7.69
CA VAL A 179 -6.25 11.11 -8.24
C VAL A 179 -5.21 11.24 -9.35
N ALA A 180 -3.97 10.77 -9.13
CA ALA A 180 -2.89 10.83 -10.10
C ALA A 180 -3.25 10.09 -11.40
N TRP A 181 -3.91 8.93 -11.32
CA TRP A 181 -4.46 8.25 -12.49
C TRP A 181 -5.58 9.04 -13.17
N GLY A 182 -6.44 9.72 -12.39
CA GLY A 182 -7.47 10.61 -12.94
C GLY A 182 -6.87 11.74 -13.76
N ASP A 183 -5.87 12.41 -13.22
CA ASP A 183 -5.16 13.51 -13.87
C ASP A 183 -4.44 13.03 -15.15
N LYS A 184 -3.77 11.85 -15.11
CA LYS A 184 -3.11 11.25 -16.30
C LYS A 184 -4.12 10.86 -17.40
N LEU A 185 -5.26 10.29 -17.03
CA LEU A 185 -6.30 9.91 -18.01
C LEU A 185 -6.93 11.13 -18.69
N SER A 186 -7.19 12.19 -17.93
CA SER A 186 -7.73 13.45 -18.48
C SER A 186 -6.78 14.08 -19.49
N ALA A 187 -5.47 14.12 -19.19
CA ALA A 187 -4.46 14.64 -20.10
C ALA A 187 -4.25 13.80 -21.40
N THR A 188 -4.79 12.58 -21.47
CA THR A 188 -4.68 11.74 -22.68
C THR A 188 -5.91 11.84 -23.60
N THR A 189 -6.99 12.48 -23.14
CA THR A 189 -8.24 12.66 -23.89
C THR A 189 -8.27 13.98 -24.69
N ASP A 190 -7.42 14.92 -24.32
CA ASP A 190 -7.17 16.18 -25.04
C ASP A 190 -6.03 15.99 -26.08
#